data_607236464b705d9016c105a25d978461
#
_entry.id   607236464b705d9016c105a25d978461
#
_cell.length_a   1.000
_cell.length_b   1.000
_cell.length_c   1.000
_cell.angle_alpha   90.00
_cell.angle_beta   90.00
_cell.angle_gamma   90.00
#
_symmetry.space_group_name_H-M   'P 1'
#
loop_
_entity.id
_entity.type
_entity.pdbx_description
1 polymer ?
#
loop_
_entity_poly.entity_id
_entity_poly.type
_entity_poly.pdbx_seq_one_letter_code
_entity_poly.pdbx_strand_id
1 'polypeptide(L)'
;MPEARVVALDLPGNGRLNQQSSPLRVQEMVAHCRTHLALRNIKPPYNVLAMSLGAMVAVAWADAYPQEVANNVLINTSMRPFSPFYQRLQPANYGVLLKLVLLDATPQAWECTILRITSNRAIDEVFPRWLALRLECPVSRANALRQLVAAARFRAPPAKPLAATLVLASEQDQLVSVNCSKALAQHWQCALRLHPSAGHDLPLDDGPWVAAQVLAWLSENRP
;
A
#
# COMPACT_ATOMS: atom_id res chain seq x y z
N MET A 1 -4.18 -24.24 9.47
CA MET A 1 -3.38 -23.26 10.23
C MET A 1 -4.14 -22.90 11.48
N PRO A 2 -3.49 -22.65 12.63
CA PRO A 2 -4.17 -21.98 13.71
C PRO A 2 -4.74 -20.64 13.17
N GLU A 3 -5.90 -20.25 13.64
CA GLU A 3 -6.56 -19.02 13.21
C GLU A 3 -5.61 -17.82 13.36
N ALA A 4 -5.20 -17.23 12.25
CA ALA A 4 -4.34 -16.07 12.28
C ALA A 4 -5.17 -14.84 12.68
N ARG A 5 -4.74 -14.13 13.73
CA ARG A 5 -5.33 -12.84 14.09
C ARG A 5 -4.93 -11.79 13.07
N VAL A 6 -5.91 -11.28 12.33
CA VAL A 6 -5.70 -10.18 11.37
C VAL A 6 -6.08 -8.85 12.02
N VAL A 7 -5.21 -7.86 11.87
CA VAL A 7 -5.41 -6.49 12.36
C VAL A 7 -5.22 -5.51 11.23
N ALA A 8 -6.26 -4.80 10.85
CA ALA A 8 -6.19 -3.69 9.92
C ALA A 8 -5.91 -2.38 10.69
N LEU A 9 -4.98 -1.58 10.17
CA LEU A 9 -4.59 -0.30 10.76
C LEU A 9 -4.94 0.84 9.82
N ASP A 10 -5.75 1.78 10.29
CA ASP A 10 -5.94 3.06 9.61
C ASP A 10 -4.72 3.96 9.87
N LEU A 11 -4.17 4.54 8.80
CA LEU A 11 -3.18 5.59 8.94
C LEU A 11 -3.88 6.94 9.18
N PRO A 12 -3.25 7.89 9.91
CA PRO A 12 -3.81 9.22 10.11
C PRO A 12 -4.23 9.87 8.78
N GLY A 13 -5.44 10.39 8.74
CA GLY A 13 -6.06 10.96 7.53
C GLY A 13 -6.87 9.97 6.70
N ASN A 14 -6.99 8.70 7.12
CA ASN A 14 -7.75 7.66 6.43
C ASN A 14 -8.70 6.93 7.38
N GLY A 15 -9.71 6.26 6.84
CA GLY A 15 -10.65 5.44 7.58
C GLY A 15 -11.24 6.19 8.78
N ARG A 16 -11.27 5.56 9.92
CA ARG A 16 -11.77 6.17 11.18
C ARG A 16 -10.88 7.29 11.72
N LEU A 17 -9.67 7.46 11.16
CA LEU A 17 -8.74 8.53 11.51
C LEU A 17 -8.74 9.66 10.47
N ASN A 18 -9.77 9.76 9.63
CA ASN A 18 -9.88 10.73 8.53
C ASN A 18 -9.83 12.19 8.96
N GLN A 19 -10.21 12.48 10.21
CA GLN A 19 -10.15 13.84 10.80
C GLN A 19 -8.73 14.24 11.24
N GLN A 20 -7.80 13.29 11.32
CA GLN A 20 -6.42 13.58 11.64
C GLN A 20 -5.65 14.02 10.40
N SER A 21 -4.60 14.82 10.59
CA SER A 21 -3.71 15.19 9.50
C SER A 21 -2.77 14.02 9.16
N SER A 22 -2.72 13.64 7.89
CA SER A 22 -1.73 12.66 7.42
C SER A 22 -0.30 13.17 7.64
N PRO A 23 0.61 12.36 8.16
CA PRO A 23 2.02 12.73 8.28
C PRO A 23 2.65 13.00 6.90
N LEU A 24 3.66 13.88 6.87
CA LEU A 24 4.45 14.17 5.67
C LEU A 24 5.68 13.26 5.53
N ARG A 25 5.88 12.35 6.48
CA ARG A 25 6.98 11.39 6.52
C ARG A 25 6.46 10.00 6.88
N VAL A 26 6.95 9.01 6.18
CA VAL A 26 6.59 7.60 6.38
C VAL A 26 6.97 7.12 7.78
N GLN A 27 8.07 7.61 8.34
CA GLN A 27 8.53 7.27 9.71
C GLN A 27 7.51 7.66 10.79
N GLU A 28 6.80 8.77 10.61
CA GLU A 28 5.74 9.19 11.53
C GLU A 28 4.53 8.24 11.45
N MET A 29 4.26 7.69 10.25
CA MET A 29 3.23 6.66 10.07
C MET A 29 3.61 5.35 10.77
N VAL A 30 4.89 4.97 10.74
CA VAL A 30 5.42 3.82 11.51
C VAL A 30 5.18 4.03 13.02
N ALA A 31 5.56 5.20 13.54
CA ALA A 31 5.36 5.50 14.96
C ALA A 31 3.88 5.39 15.36
N HIS A 32 2.96 5.88 14.51
CA HIS A 32 1.52 5.73 14.72
C HIS A 32 1.09 4.25 14.78
N CYS A 33 1.51 3.42 13.81
CA CYS A 33 1.18 1.99 13.79
C CYS A 33 1.65 1.27 15.06
N ARG A 34 2.88 1.53 15.48
CA ARG A 34 3.47 0.94 16.69
C ARG A 34 2.70 1.33 17.94
N THR A 35 2.40 2.61 18.12
CA THR A 35 1.59 3.10 19.25
C THR A 35 0.22 2.43 19.27
N HIS A 36 -0.42 2.31 18.10
CA HIS A 36 -1.76 1.73 17.97
C HIS A 36 -1.81 0.25 18.34
N LEU A 37 -0.79 -0.53 17.95
CA LEU A 37 -0.68 -1.94 18.35
C LEU A 37 -0.34 -2.09 19.82
N ALA A 38 0.55 -1.25 20.35
CA ALA A 38 0.91 -1.25 21.77
C ALA A 38 -0.30 -0.97 22.68
N LEU A 39 -1.13 0.02 22.33
CA LEU A 39 -2.38 0.34 23.05
C LEU A 39 -3.41 -0.81 23.03
N ARG A 40 -3.32 -1.72 22.06
CA ARG A 40 -4.17 -2.92 21.95
C ARG A 40 -3.51 -4.18 22.54
N ASN A 41 -2.36 -4.04 23.20
CA ASN A 41 -1.56 -5.15 23.71
C ASN A 41 -1.23 -6.21 22.65
N ILE A 42 -1.05 -5.79 21.40
CA ILE A 42 -0.60 -6.65 20.30
C ILE A 42 0.91 -6.56 20.22
N LYS A 43 1.57 -7.67 20.54
CA LYS A 43 3.04 -7.73 20.66
C LYS A 43 3.69 -8.22 19.37
N PRO A 44 4.91 -7.73 19.03
CA PRO A 44 5.71 -8.29 17.94
C PRO A 44 6.20 -9.71 18.26
N PRO A 45 6.72 -10.45 17.27
CA PRO A 45 6.94 -10.01 15.89
C PRO A 45 5.66 -10.07 15.03
N TYR A 46 5.59 -9.18 14.03
CA TYR A 46 4.44 -9.05 13.13
C TYR A 46 4.73 -9.62 11.74
N ASN A 47 3.72 -10.24 11.12
CA ASN A 47 3.68 -10.44 9.67
C ASN A 47 2.92 -9.26 9.07
N VAL A 48 3.57 -8.47 8.25
CA VAL A 48 2.99 -7.24 7.69
C VAL A 48 2.64 -7.45 6.23
N LEU A 49 1.36 -7.25 5.89
CA LEU A 49 0.90 -7.18 4.50
C LEU A 49 0.50 -5.74 4.22
N ALA A 50 1.10 -5.15 3.21
CA ALA A 50 0.93 -3.73 2.96
C ALA A 50 1.02 -3.39 1.46
N MET A 51 0.21 -2.42 1.03
CA MET A 51 0.11 -2.02 -0.37
C MET A 51 0.54 -0.56 -0.57
N SER A 52 1.18 -0.27 -1.72
CA SER A 52 1.49 1.09 -2.18
C SER A 52 2.22 1.91 -1.11
N LEU A 53 1.65 3.03 -0.62
CA LEU A 53 2.20 3.82 0.49
C LEU A 53 2.35 2.98 1.77
N GLY A 54 1.40 2.09 2.05
CA GLY A 54 1.48 1.17 3.18
C GLY A 54 2.72 0.28 3.12
N ALA A 55 3.13 -0.16 1.93
CA ALA A 55 4.35 -0.94 1.75
C ALA A 55 5.63 -0.11 2.05
N MET A 56 5.61 1.20 1.81
CA MET A 56 6.69 2.09 2.24
C MET A 56 6.76 2.17 3.76
N VAL A 57 5.60 2.19 4.45
CA VAL A 57 5.52 2.15 5.91
C VAL A 57 6.07 0.81 6.44
N ALA A 58 5.70 -0.32 5.84
CA ALA A 58 6.19 -1.64 6.22
C ALA A 58 7.72 -1.75 6.11
N VAL A 59 8.28 -1.23 5.01
CA VAL A 59 9.74 -1.20 4.79
C VAL A 59 10.43 -0.31 5.80
N ALA A 60 9.94 0.90 6.04
CA ALA A 60 10.50 1.80 7.03
C ALA A 60 10.41 1.22 8.46
N TRP A 61 9.35 0.46 8.73
CA TRP A 61 9.19 -0.23 10.02
C TRP A 61 10.21 -1.34 10.20
N ALA A 62 10.33 -2.24 9.21
CA ALA A 62 11.28 -3.33 9.26
C ALA A 62 12.75 -2.88 9.32
N ASP A 63 13.07 -1.74 8.70
CA ASP A 63 14.40 -1.14 8.75
C ASP A 63 14.71 -0.53 10.12
N ALA A 64 13.78 0.27 10.67
CA ALA A 64 13.98 0.96 11.93
C ALA A 64 13.82 0.06 13.17
N TYR A 65 13.00 -1.00 13.06
CA TYR A 65 12.69 -1.92 14.17
C TYR A 65 12.71 -3.38 13.69
N PRO A 66 13.89 -3.91 13.35
CA PRO A 66 14.02 -5.22 12.70
C PRO A 66 13.51 -6.39 13.54
N GLN A 67 13.44 -6.24 14.87
CA GLN A 67 12.89 -7.27 15.76
C GLN A 67 11.35 -7.28 15.83
N GLU A 68 10.70 -6.25 15.29
CA GLU A 68 9.25 -6.16 15.34
C GLU A 68 8.57 -6.76 14.09
N VAL A 69 9.28 -6.88 12.97
CA VAL A 69 8.74 -7.37 11.70
C VAL A 69 9.45 -8.65 11.28
N ALA A 70 8.72 -9.77 11.36
CA ALA A 70 9.22 -11.07 10.92
C ALA A 70 9.16 -11.22 9.39
N ASN A 71 8.03 -10.87 8.81
CA ASN A 71 7.75 -11.02 7.39
C ASN A 71 7.10 -9.77 6.81
N ASN A 72 7.51 -9.38 5.60
CA ASN A 72 6.91 -8.32 4.80
C ASN A 72 6.32 -8.87 3.50
N VAL A 73 5.04 -8.61 3.26
CA VAL A 73 4.40 -8.78 1.95
C VAL A 73 4.10 -7.39 1.40
N LEU A 74 4.78 -7.01 0.32
CA LEU A 74 4.72 -5.69 -0.28
C LEU A 74 3.98 -5.76 -1.61
N ILE A 75 2.84 -5.05 -1.73
CA ILE A 75 1.96 -5.11 -2.89
C ILE A 75 2.03 -3.81 -3.67
N ASN A 76 2.25 -3.89 -5.00
CA ASN A 76 2.17 -2.78 -5.95
C ASN A 76 2.84 -1.49 -5.46
N THR A 77 4.09 -1.59 -5.04
CA THR A 77 4.83 -0.49 -4.44
C THR A 77 5.96 0.02 -5.31
N SER A 78 6.42 1.21 -4.97
CA SER A 78 7.54 1.86 -5.66
C SER A 78 8.36 2.68 -4.68
N MET A 79 9.67 2.63 -4.78
CA MET A 79 10.54 3.27 -3.80
C MET A 79 11.74 3.95 -4.45
N ARG A 80 12.11 5.13 -3.97
CA ARG A 80 13.45 5.68 -4.22
C ARG A 80 14.47 4.87 -3.41
N PRO A 81 15.68 4.63 -3.90
CA PRO A 81 16.22 5.11 -5.19
C PRO A 81 15.97 4.16 -6.37
N PHE A 82 15.26 3.04 -6.19
CA PHE A 82 15.18 1.93 -7.14
C PHE A 82 14.38 2.24 -8.41
N SER A 83 13.49 3.24 -8.34
CA SER A 83 12.63 3.57 -9.47
C SER A 83 12.54 5.09 -9.69
N PRO A 84 12.55 5.56 -10.94
CA PRO A 84 12.38 6.96 -11.27
C PRO A 84 10.94 7.42 -11.01
N PHE A 85 10.75 8.73 -10.82
CA PHE A 85 9.47 9.29 -10.40
C PHE A 85 8.31 8.98 -11.37
N TYR A 86 8.57 8.96 -12.67
CA TYR A 86 7.57 8.71 -13.71
C TYR A 86 7.11 7.25 -13.80
N GLN A 87 7.84 6.30 -13.19
CA GLN A 87 7.39 4.93 -13.00
C GLN A 87 6.65 4.76 -11.67
N ARG A 88 7.00 5.55 -10.66
CA ARG A 88 6.40 5.51 -9.32
C ARG A 88 4.99 6.08 -9.29
N LEU A 89 4.70 6.99 -10.18
CA LEU A 89 3.36 7.43 -10.55
C LEU A 89 3.37 7.64 -12.06
N GLN A 90 2.58 6.85 -12.77
CA GLN A 90 2.58 6.89 -14.24
C GLN A 90 2.06 8.24 -14.75
N PRO A 91 2.73 8.88 -15.72
CA PRO A 91 2.39 10.22 -16.20
C PRO A 91 0.96 10.36 -16.75
N ALA A 92 0.38 9.28 -17.26
CA ALA A 92 -1.01 9.26 -17.72
C ALA A 92 -2.00 9.68 -16.62
N ASN A 93 -1.63 9.52 -15.35
CA ASN A 93 -2.49 9.85 -14.21
C ASN A 93 -2.30 11.28 -13.67
N TYR A 94 -1.25 12.02 -14.10
CA TYR A 94 -0.97 13.34 -13.52
C TYR A 94 -2.11 14.32 -13.71
N GLY A 95 -2.68 14.38 -14.92
CA GLY A 95 -3.76 15.30 -15.23
C GLY A 95 -5.04 15.00 -14.45
N VAL A 96 -5.39 13.74 -14.31
CA VAL A 96 -6.61 13.32 -13.60
C VAL A 96 -6.45 13.51 -12.10
N LEU A 97 -5.30 13.17 -11.51
CA LEU A 97 -5.02 13.37 -10.08
C LEU A 97 -4.94 14.86 -9.74
N LEU A 98 -4.33 15.68 -10.61
CA LEU A 98 -4.29 17.13 -10.43
C LEU A 98 -5.71 17.72 -10.42
N LYS A 99 -6.58 17.30 -11.36
CA LYS A 99 -7.98 17.72 -11.38
C LYS A 99 -8.71 17.36 -10.09
N LEU A 100 -8.54 16.14 -9.57
CA LEU A 100 -9.14 15.72 -8.30
C LEU A 100 -8.70 16.59 -7.12
N VAL A 101 -7.44 17.02 -7.09
CA VAL A 101 -6.91 17.86 -6.01
C VAL A 101 -7.34 19.31 -6.15
N LEU A 102 -7.37 19.87 -7.35
CA LEU A 102 -7.64 21.30 -7.58
C LEU A 102 -9.12 21.62 -7.74
N LEU A 103 -9.92 20.73 -8.36
CA LEU A 103 -11.32 20.96 -8.62
C LEU A 103 -12.20 20.38 -7.51
N ASP A 104 -13.40 20.94 -7.36
CA ASP A 104 -14.37 20.48 -6.37
C ASP A 104 -15.14 19.28 -6.91
N ALA A 105 -14.48 18.12 -6.89
CA ALA A 105 -15.08 16.87 -7.33
C ALA A 105 -16.07 16.35 -6.28
N THR A 106 -17.25 15.92 -6.74
CA THR A 106 -18.19 15.21 -5.88
C THR A 106 -17.58 13.90 -5.36
N PRO A 107 -18.02 13.38 -4.21
CA PRO A 107 -17.58 12.08 -3.73
C PRO A 107 -17.70 10.96 -4.77
N GLN A 108 -18.78 10.98 -5.55
CA GLN A 108 -19.01 10.03 -6.64
C GLN A 108 -17.95 10.14 -7.74
N ALA A 109 -17.70 11.37 -8.22
CA ALA A 109 -16.70 11.60 -9.27
C ALA A 109 -15.30 11.22 -8.81
N TRP A 110 -14.98 11.51 -7.53
CA TRP A 110 -13.72 11.12 -6.93
C TRP A 110 -13.52 9.61 -6.93
N GLU A 111 -14.47 8.85 -6.32
CA GLU A 111 -14.33 7.40 -6.21
C GLU A 111 -14.36 6.69 -7.56
N CYS A 112 -15.25 7.11 -8.46
CA CYS A 112 -15.27 6.58 -9.83
C CYS A 112 -13.93 6.77 -10.54
N THR A 113 -13.30 7.94 -10.35
CA THR A 113 -11.99 8.23 -10.96
C THR A 113 -10.88 7.38 -10.35
N ILE A 114 -10.85 7.26 -9.01
CA ILE A 114 -9.85 6.44 -8.33
C ILE A 114 -9.99 4.97 -8.75
N LEU A 115 -11.20 4.40 -8.71
CA LEU A 115 -11.43 3.02 -9.11
C LEU A 115 -10.97 2.73 -10.55
N ARG A 116 -11.22 3.66 -11.49
CA ARG A 116 -10.77 3.50 -12.89
C ARG A 116 -9.27 3.40 -13.07
N ILE A 117 -8.49 4.03 -12.21
CA ILE A 117 -7.02 4.02 -12.32
C ILE A 117 -6.36 3.01 -11.38
N THR A 118 -7.14 2.40 -10.47
CA THR A 118 -6.57 1.47 -9.48
C THR A 118 -7.10 0.05 -9.59
N SER A 119 -8.28 -0.18 -10.17
CA SER A 119 -8.90 -1.51 -10.25
C SER A 119 -9.28 -1.86 -11.68
N ASN A 120 -9.14 -3.13 -12.03
CA ASN A 120 -9.59 -3.70 -13.29
C ASN A 120 -10.93 -4.45 -13.15
N ARG A 121 -11.55 -4.42 -11.97
CA ARG A 121 -12.91 -4.95 -11.77
C ARG A 121 -13.95 -4.04 -12.39
N ALA A 122 -15.12 -4.62 -12.69
CA ALA A 122 -16.27 -3.84 -13.12
C ALA A 122 -16.65 -2.81 -12.05
N ILE A 123 -16.69 -1.53 -12.43
CA ILE A 123 -16.96 -0.43 -11.51
C ILE A 123 -18.30 -0.64 -10.81
N ASP A 124 -19.33 -1.07 -11.54
CA ASP A 124 -20.69 -1.25 -11.02
C ASP A 124 -20.78 -2.25 -9.86
N GLU A 125 -19.85 -3.21 -9.78
CA GLU A 125 -19.82 -4.19 -8.70
C GLU A 125 -19.30 -3.60 -7.38
N VAL A 126 -18.30 -2.72 -7.43
CA VAL A 126 -17.58 -2.25 -6.27
C VAL A 126 -17.93 -0.83 -5.86
N PHE A 127 -18.35 0.01 -6.80
CA PHE A 127 -18.61 1.42 -6.62
C PHE A 127 -19.60 1.76 -5.49
N PRO A 128 -20.78 1.09 -5.35
CA PRO A 128 -21.72 1.43 -4.30
C PRO A 128 -21.13 1.31 -2.91
N ARG A 129 -20.32 0.25 -2.66
CA ARG A 129 -19.66 0.03 -1.39
C ARG A 129 -18.53 1.03 -1.16
N TRP A 130 -17.73 1.34 -2.18
CA TRP A 130 -16.64 2.32 -2.10
C TRP A 130 -17.17 3.72 -1.82
N LEU A 131 -18.25 4.10 -2.50
CA LEU A 131 -18.90 5.39 -2.26
C LEU A 131 -19.44 5.49 -0.83
N ALA A 132 -20.07 4.44 -0.32
CA ALA A 132 -20.56 4.41 1.06
C ALA A 132 -19.41 4.61 2.06
N LEU A 133 -18.28 3.90 1.90
CA LEU A 133 -17.09 4.06 2.73
C LEU A 133 -16.51 5.48 2.65
N ARG A 134 -16.49 6.07 1.45
CA ARG A 134 -16.03 7.45 1.30
C ARG A 134 -16.94 8.47 1.99
N LEU A 135 -18.23 8.26 1.95
CA LEU A 135 -19.18 9.15 2.63
C LEU A 135 -19.07 9.03 4.15
N GLU A 136 -18.83 7.81 4.66
CA GLU A 136 -18.61 7.57 6.08
C GLU A 136 -17.26 8.10 6.57
N CYS A 137 -16.19 7.87 5.80
CA CYS A 137 -14.81 8.21 6.17
C CYS A 137 -14.10 9.00 5.07
N PRO A 138 -14.51 10.26 4.79
CA PRO A 138 -13.95 11.03 3.69
C PRO A 138 -12.47 11.37 3.93
N VAL A 139 -11.62 11.05 2.94
CA VAL A 139 -10.23 11.53 2.91
C VAL A 139 -10.22 12.94 2.34
N SER A 140 -9.73 13.91 3.11
CA SER A 140 -9.61 15.29 2.64
C SER A 140 -8.55 15.43 1.54
N ARG A 141 -8.70 16.43 0.66
CA ARG A 141 -7.69 16.74 -0.38
C ARG A 141 -6.33 17.05 0.23
N ALA A 142 -6.32 17.76 1.37
CA ALA A 142 -5.10 18.06 2.11
C ALA A 142 -4.40 16.76 2.54
N ASN A 143 -5.14 15.77 3.06
CA ASN A 143 -4.59 14.48 3.45
C ASN A 143 -4.10 13.69 2.24
N ALA A 144 -4.86 13.65 1.13
CA ALA A 144 -4.42 13.00 -0.10
C ALA A 144 -3.10 13.60 -0.62
N LEU A 145 -2.99 14.93 -0.65
CA LEU A 145 -1.74 15.61 -1.05
C LEU A 145 -0.58 15.31 -0.08
N ARG A 146 -0.84 15.33 1.23
CA ARG A 146 0.18 15.00 2.25
C ARG A 146 0.70 13.56 2.09
N GLN A 147 -0.16 12.61 1.78
CA GLN A 147 0.22 11.22 1.52
C GLN A 147 1.06 11.09 0.24
N LEU A 148 0.70 11.80 -0.83
CA LEU A 148 1.52 11.86 -2.05
C LEU A 148 2.90 12.45 -1.77
N VAL A 149 2.98 13.50 -0.96
CA VAL A 149 4.26 14.11 -0.56
C VAL A 149 5.07 13.14 0.30
N ALA A 150 4.46 12.44 1.25
CA ALA A 150 5.14 11.43 2.07
C ALA A 150 5.71 10.31 1.20
N ALA A 151 4.91 9.79 0.25
CA ALA A 151 5.35 8.78 -0.72
C ALA A 151 6.50 9.30 -1.60
N ALA A 152 6.39 10.52 -2.14
CA ALA A 152 7.42 11.11 -2.99
C ALA A 152 8.76 11.31 -2.26
N ARG A 153 8.70 11.66 -0.97
CA ARG A 153 9.89 11.89 -0.12
C ARG A 153 10.53 10.59 0.36
N PHE A 154 9.76 9.52 0.46
CA PHE A 154 10.28 8.26 1.01
C PHE A 154 11.43 7.73 0.17
N ARG A 155 12.48 7.30 0.87
CA ARG A 155 13.64 6.62 0.32
C ARG A 155 13.86 5.34 1.10
N ALA A 156 13.78 4.22 0.41
CA ALA A 156 14.03 2.92 1.01
C ALA A 156 15.52 2.77 1.36
N PRO A 157 15.86 1.93 2.36
CA PRO A 157 17.24 1.58 2.65
C PRO A 157 17.86 0.89 1.43
N PRO A 158 19.17 1.10 1.19
CA PRO A 158 19.88 0.42 0.10
C PRO A 158 19.88 -1.11 0.28
N ALA A 159 20.15 -1.57 1.49
CA ALA A 159 20.09 -2.99 1.84
C ALA A 159 18.64 -3.41 2.15
N LYS A 160 18.30 -4.65 1.80
CA LYS A 160 17.02 -5.24 2.20
C LYS A 160 16.95 -5.33 3.72
N PRO A 161 15.82 -4.92 4.36
CA PRO A 161 15.58 -5.18 5.78
C PRO A 161 15.71 -6.67 6.12
N LEU A 162 16.01 -6.99 7.38
CA LEU A 162 16.19 -8.37 7.84
C LEU A 162 14.93 -9.23 7.67
N ALA A 163 13.75 -8.61 7.73
CA ALA A 163 12.47 -9.29 7.52
C ALA A 163 12.45 -10.05 6.19
N ALA A 164 12.00 -11.31 6.22
CA ALA A 164 11.74 -12.04 4.98
C ALA A 164 10.72 -11.26 4.15
N THR A 165 10.97 -11.12 2.85
CA THR A 165 10.20 -10.21 2.00
C THR A 165 9.66 -10.92 0.77
N LEU A 166 8.34 -10.80 0.56
CA LEU A 166 7.64 -11.18 -0.66
C LEU A 166 7.13 -9.91 -1.34
N VAL A 167 7.37 -9.76 -2.63
CA VAL A 167 6.79 -8.70 -3.45
C VAL A 167 5.69 -9.31 -4.32
N LEU A 168 4.48 -8.75 -4.23
CA LEU A 168 3.36 -9.06 -5.13
C LEU A 168 3.13 -7.85 -6.04
N ALA A 169 2.96 -8.07 -7.33
CA ALA A 169 2.73 -6.98 -8.26
C ALA A 169 1.80 -7.37 -9.40
N SER A 170 1.09 -6.38 -9.92
CA SER A 170 0.14 -6.51 -11.01
C SER A 170 0.77 -6.05 -12.32
N GLU A 171 0.70 -6.88 -13.36
CA GLU A 171 1.21 -6.51 -14.68
C GLU A 171 0.39 -5.42 -15.37
N GLN A 172 -0.90 -5.31 -15.01
CA GLN A 172 -1.82 -4.30 -15.55
C GLN A 172 -2.05 -3.13 -14.57
N ASP A 173 -1.13 -2.90 -13.64
CA ASP A 173 -1.18 -1.72 -12.77
C ASP A 173 -0.98 -0.44 -13.60
N GLN A 174 -2.05 0.38 -13.67
CA GLN A 174 -2.05 1.62 -14.43
C GLN A 174 -1.60 2.82 -13.61
N LEU A 175 -1.49 2.69 -12.28
CA LEU A 175 -1.09 3.77 -11.39
C LEU A 175 0.42 3.78 -11.17
N VAL A 176 0.99 2.62 -10.86
CA VAL A 176 2.43 2.41 -10.61
C VAL A 176 2.95 1.39 -11.61
N SER A 177 4.06 1.68 -12.27
CA SER A 177 4.66 0.72 -13.21
C SER A 177 5.11 -0.55 -12.47
N VAL A 178 4.74 -1.72 -13.00
CA VAL A 178 5.20 -3.03 -12.50
C VAL A 178 6.73 -3.12 -12.43
N ASN A 179 7.44 -2.34 -13.25
CA ASN A 179 8.90 -2.27 -13.23
C ASN A 179 9.45 -1.79 -11.88
N CYS A 180 8.67 -1.02 -11.11
CA CYS A 180 9.06 -0.61 -9.76
C CYS A 180 9.20 -1.83 -8.83
N SER A 181 8.22 -2.71 -8.84
CA SER A 181 8.23 -3.95 -8.04
C SER A 181 9.30 -4.93 -8.54
N LYS A 182 9.49 -5.05 -9.86
CA LYS A 182 10.56 -5.86 -10.46
C LYS A 182 11.95 -5.36 -10.04
N ALA A 183 12.19 -4.05 -10.12
CA ALA A 183 13.47 -3.44 -9.73
C ALA A 183 13.74 -3.61 -8.23
N LEU A 184 12.72 -3.44 -7.38
CA LEU A 184 12.84 -3.66 -5.94
C LEU A 184 13.21 -5.11 -5.62
N ALA A 185 12.47 -6.07 -6.18
CA ALA A 185 12.69 -7.49 -5.95
C ALA A 185 14.08 -7.94 -6.44
N GLN A 186 14.50 -7.45 -7.61
CA GLN A 186 15.83 -7.73 -8.17
C GLN A 186 16.94 -7.16 -7.28
N HIS A 187 16.81 -5.90 -6.83
CA HIS A 187 17.83 -5.25 -6.00
C HIS A 187 17.97 -5.93 -4.63
N TRP A 188 16.86 -6.30 -4.03
CA TRP A 188 16.84 -6.96 -2.72
C TRP A 188 16.96 -8.48 -2.79
N GLN A 189 17.01 -9.07 -3.98
CA GLN A 189 17.07 -10.51 -4.20
C GLN A 189 15.99 -11.25 -3.37
N CYS A 190 14.76 -10.77 -3.44
CA CYS A 190 13.63 -11.35 -2.74
C CYS A 190 12.57 -11.92 -3.69
N ALA A 191 11.67 -12.73 -3.16
CA ALA A 191 10.62 -13.39 -3.95
C ALA A 191 9.70 -12.35 -4.60
N LEU A 192 9.37 -12.55 -5.88
CA LEU A 192 8.41 -11.79 -6.66
C LEU A 192 7.36 -12.72 -7.24
N ARG A 193 6.09 -12.35 -7.12
CA ARG A 193 4.97 -13.00 -7.81
C ARG A 193 4.19 -11.93 -8.58
N LEU A 194 3.88 -12.23 -9.85
CA LEU A 194 3.19 -11.32 -10.75
C LEU A 194 1.78 -11.82 -11.03
N HIS A 195 0.80 -10.93 -10.84
CA HIS A 195 -0.58 -11.18 -11.27
C HIS A 195 -0.76 -10.65 -12.70
N PRO A 196 -1.28 -11.46 -13.64
CA PRO A 196 -1.26 -11.11 -15.07
C PRO A 196 -2.25 -10.02 -15.46
N SER A 197 -3.36 -9.83 -14.73
CA SER A 197 -4.49 -8.99 -15.17
C SER A 197 -5.03 -8.01 -14.14
N ALA A 198 -4.64 -8.09 -12.86
CA ALA A 198 -5.10 -7.16 -11.85
C ALA A 198 -4.53 -5.75 -12.05
N GLY A 199 -5.25 -4.74 -11.54
CA GLY A 199 -4.80 -3.35 -11.46
C GLY A 199 -3.96 -3.05 -10.23
N HIS A 200 -3.91 -1.77 -9.85
CA HIS A 200 -3.15 -1.31 -8.66
C HIS A 200 -3.69 -1.89 -7.36
N ASP A 201 -5.02 -1.93 -7.22
CA ASP A 201 -5.68 -2.51 -6.02
C ASP A 201 -5.83 -4.03 -6.17
N LEU A 202 -4.68 -4.71 -6.20
CA LEU A 202 -4.60 -6.16 -6.35
C LEU A 202 -5.47 -6.94 -5.33
N PRO A 203 -5.54 -6.55 -4.04
CA PRO A 203 -6.42 -7.22 -3.10
C PRO A 203 -7.91 -7.07 -3.41
N LEU A 204 -8.31 -5.96 -4.03
CA LEU A 204 -9.68 -5.75 -4.51
C LEU A 204 -9.96 -6.59 -5.76
N ASP A 205 -9.01 -6.64 -6.68
CA ASP A 205 -9.17 -7.32 -7.96
C ASP A 205 -9.14 -8.84 -7.79
N ASP A 206 -8.20 -9.37 -6.99
CA ASP A 206 -8.07 -10.80 -6.71
C ASP A 206 -7.52 -11.08 -5.31
N GLY A 207 -8.34 -10.84 -4.28
CA GLY A 207 -8.00 -11.15 -2.89
C GLY A 207 -7.66 -12.62 -2.64
N PRO A 208 -8.40 -13.59 -3.22
CA PRO A 208 -8.08 -15.01 -3.12
C PRO A 208 -6.66 -15.35 -3.64
N TRP A 209 -6.25 -14.79 -4.78
CA TRP A 209 -4.90 -14.99 -5.30
C TRP A 209 -3.84 -14.44 -4.34
N VAL A 210 -4.05 -13.22 -3.81
CA VAL A 210 -3.13 -12.62 -2.81
C VAL A 210 -2.99 -13.55 -1.61
N ALA A 211 -4.11 -14.03 -1.06
CA ALA A 211 -4.09 -14.94 0.08
C ALA A 211 -3.34 -16.24 -0.22
N ALA A 212 -3.57 -16.84 -1.41
CA ALA A 212 -2.89 -18.05 -1.84
C ALA A 212 -1.38 -17.86 -1.95
N GLN A 213 -0.91 -16.75 -2.58
CA GLN A 213 0.52 -16.46 -2.70
C GLN A 213 1.19 -16.25 -1.34
N VAL A 214 0.53 -15.52 -0.43
CA VAL A 214 1.04 -15.27 0.92
C VAL A 214 1.15 -16.58 1.71
N LEU A 215 0.12 -17.42 1.68
CA LEU A 215 0.10 -18.69 2.40
C LEU A 215 1.16 -19.65 1.87
N ALA A 216 1.31 -19.78 0.55
CA ALA A 216 2.34 -20.61 -0.07
C ALA A 216 3.74 -20.13 0.36
N TRP A 217 4.00 -18.83 0.22
CA TRP A 217 5.29 -18.25 0.58
C TRP A 217 5.62 -18.39 2.08
N LEU A 218 4.66 -18.19 2.98
CA LEU A 218 4.86 -18.39 4.41
C LEU A 218 5.13 -19.87 4.75
N SER A 219 4.61 -20.83 3.98
CA SER A 219 4.88 -22.24 4.20
C SER A 219 6.30 -22.62 3.74
N GLU A 220 6.81 -21.99 2.68
CA GLU A 220 8.17 -22.15 2.17
C GLU A 220 9.24 -21.56 3.10
N ASN A 221 8.88 -20.53 3.87
CA ASN A 221 9.80 -19.74 4.73
C ASN A 221 9.53 -19.93 6.22
N ARG A 222 8.94 -21.06 6.64
CA ARG A 222 8.85 -21.40 8.06
C ARG A 222 10.26 -21.66 8.61
N PRO A 223 10.59 -21.08 9.78
CA PRO A 223 11.85 -21.37 10.44
C PRO A 223 11.93 -22.82 10.91
#